data_71acd59e6fcde617c8efd43e5b35412e
#
_entry.id   71acd59e6fcde617c8efd43e5b35412e
#
_cell.length_a   1.000
_cell.length_b   1.000
_cell.length_c   1.000
_cell.angle_alpha   90.00
_cell.angle_beta   90.00
_cell.angle_gamma   90.00
#
_symmetry.space_group_name_H-M   'P 1'
#
loop_
_entity.id
_entity.type
_entity.pdbx_description
1 polymer ?
#
loop_
_entity_poly.entity_id
_entity_poly.type
_entity_poly.pdbx_seq_one_letter_code
_entity_poly.pdbx_strand_id
1 'polypeptide(L)'
;MTIPKISAVMCTYGRFSFVERQLNCFLNQTYPNKELIIFNTDIESKYTQDDLTKHGVIIVNCNQDSMTYEPYTNVGAIRRDALMLASGDYYICWDDDDVHLPWFMQQGLDRMAQTGKPFFKPEKSFFYSGNNLRLVKNTLEASVLCDMAKTRKYGFLLETGKEGLGWYTKARDNKELDENDSYYIPAYCFDWNSNPTDSFQHRQSGDIDNPNNFNNHKENCVDRVNGRSLQLSD
;
A
#
# COMPACT_ATOMS: atom_id res chain seq x y z
N MET A 1 14.20 13.17 20.49
CA MET A 1 14.30 12.57 19.14
C MET A 1 12.95 12.77 18.48
N THR A 2 12.95 13.31 17.27
CA THR A 2 11.73 13.38 16.47
C THR A 2 11.39 11.98 15.99
N ILE A 3 10.13 11.55 16.14
CA ILE A 3 9.67 10.27 15.56
C ILE A 3 9.65 10.42 14.04
N PRO A 4 10.12 9.42 13.28
CA PRO A 4 10.17 9.50 11.82
C PRO A 4 8.76 9.62 11.22
N LYS A 5 8.66 10.21 10.04
CA LYS A 5 7.38 10.39 9.33
C LYS A 5 7.19 9.33 8.26
N ILE A 6 5.98 8.80 8.15
CA ILE A 6 5.59 7.86 7.11
C ILE A 6 4.66 8.56 6.12
N SER A 7 5.00 8.48 4.83
CA SER A 7 4.14 8.90 3.73
C SER A 7 3.46 7.68 3.10
N ALA A 8 2.15 7.58 3.25
CA ALA A 8 1.30 6.69 2.47
C ALA A 8 0.94 7.41 1.16
N VAL A 9 1.18 6.76 0.02
CA VAL A 9 0.93 7.36 -1.31
C VAL A 9 -0.08 6.52 -2.06
N MET A 10 -1.27 7.08 -2.27
CA MET A 10 -2.39 6.44 -2.95
C MET A 10 -2.58 7.08 -4.32
N CYS A 11 -2.48 6.26 -5.38
CA CYS A 11 -2.86 6.64 -6.72
C CYS A 11 -4.27 6.09 -7.01
N THR A 12 -5.17 6.92 -7.52
CA THR A 12 -6.56 6.55 -7.77
C THR A 12 -7.11 7.19 -9.05
N TYR A 13 -8.20 6.64 -9.57
CA TYR A 13 -8.93 7.15 -10.72
C TYR A 13 -10.44 7.11 -10.45
N GLY A 14 -10.98 8.21 -9.90
CA GLY A 14 -12.43 8.41 -9.71
C GLY A 14 -13.16 7.40 -8.81
N ARG A 15 -12.47 6.68 -7.94
CA ARG A 15 -12.99 5.54 -7.15
C ARG A 15 -13.37 5.97 -5.73
N PHE A 16 -14.36 6.86 -5.58
CA PHE A 16 -14.71 7.50 -4.31
C PHE A 16 -14.92 6.55 -3.13
N SER A 17 -15.72 5.49 -3.30
CA SER A 17 -16.01 4.54 -2.21
C SER A 17 -14.76 3.80 -1.71
N PHE A 18 -13.83 3.49 -2.60
CA PHE A 18 -12.58 2.87 -2.24
C PHE A 18 -11.65 3.85 -1.52
N VAL A 19 -11.55 5.09 -2.02
CA VAL A 19 -10.75 6.14 -1.39
C VAL A 19 -11.26 6.44 0.02
N GLU A 20 -12.59 6.50 0.22
CA GLU A 20 -13.18 6.69 1.55
C GLU A 20 -12.81 5.56 2.51
N ARG A 21 -12.88 4.31 2.06
CA ARG A 21 -12.42 3.15 2.84
C ARG A 21 -10.95 3.26 3.22
N GLN A 22 -10.10 3.62 2.26
CA GLN A 22 -8.66 3.75 2.48
C GLN A 22 -8.31 4.94 3.38
N LEU A 23 -9.03 6.03 3.28
CA LEU A 23 -8.90 7.15 4.20
C LEU A 23 -9.18 6.68 5.65
N ASN A 24 -10.23 5.90 5.86
CA ASN A 24 -10.51 5.32 7.16
C ASN A 24 -9.39 4.37 7.63
N CYS A 25 -8.86 3.51 6.77
CA CYS A 25 -7.71 2.66 7.10
C CYS A 25 -6.48 3.49 7.51
N PHE A 26 -6.24 4.61 6.84
CA PHE A 26 -5.14 5.51 7.16
C PHE A 26 -5.35 6.23 8.51
N LEU A 27 -6.52 6.80 8.74
CA LEU A 27 -6.85 7.51 9.97
C LEU A 27 -6.75 6.59 11.20
N ASN A 28 -7.11 5.32 11.04
CA ASN A 28 -7.05 4.30 12.09
C ASN A 28 -5.66 3.69 12.32
N GLN A 29 -4.63 4.07 11.54
CA GLN A 29 -3.27 3.61 11.81
C GLN A 29 -2.81 4.10 13.19
N THR A 30 -2.27 3.18 14.00
CA THR A 30 -1.80 3.48 15.36
C THR A 30 -0.55 4.36 15.40
N TYR A 31 0.21 4.39 14.32
CA TYR A 31 1.39 5.24 14.20
C TYR A 31 0.98 6.71 14.02
N PRO A 32 1.49 7.64 14.87
CA PRO A 32 0.97 9.01 14.90
C PRO A 32 1.56 9.95 13.86
N ASN A 33 2.85 9.82 13.50
CA ASN A 33 3.53 10.74 12.59
C ASN A 33 3.45 10.25 11.14
N LYS A 34 2.32 10.50 10.52
CA LYS A 34 1.99 10.01 9.17
C LYS A 34 1.33 11.07 8.30
N GLU A 35 1.45 10.90 6.99
CA GLU A 35 0.68 11.65 5.98
C GLU A 35 0.12 10.69 4.93
N LEU A 36 -0.99 11.08 4.30
CA LEU A 36 -1.58 10.37 3.16
C LEU A 36 -1.63 11.33 1.96
N ILE A 37 -1.03 10.91 0.86
CA ILE A 37 -1.13 11.60 -0.41
C ILE A 37 -2.13 10.84 -1.28
N ILE A 38 -3.24 11.47 -1.62
CA ILE A 38 -4.26 10.97 -2.55
C ILE A 38 -4.00 11.65 -3.89
N PHE A 39 -3.43 10.90 -4.83
CA PHE A 39 -3.14 11.38 -6.17
C PHE A 39 -4.19 10.84 -7.14
N ASN A 40 -5.19 11.67 -7.45
CA ASN A 40 -6.30 11.34 -8.31
C ASN A 40 -6.01 11.80 -9.74
N THR A 41 -6.04 10.87 -10.68
CA THR A 41 -5.84 11.16 -12.10
C THR A 41 -7.14 11.30 -12.91
N ASP A 42 -8.30 11.11 -12.28
CA ASP A 42 -9.61 11.44 -12.85
C ASP A 42 -9.94 12.92 -12.57
N ILE A 43 -9.80 13.76 -13.57
CA ILE A 43 -10.08 15.20 -13.45
C ILE A 43 -11.57 15.54 -13.51
N GLU A 44 -12.42 14.61 -13.96
CA GLU A 44 -13.87 14.78 -13.96
C GLU A 44 -14.46 14.51 -12.57
N SER A 45 -13.85 13.58 -11.82
CA SER A 45 -14.26 13.21 -10.46
C SER A 45 -13.24 13.73 -9.44
N LYS A 46 -13.27 15.03 -9.16
CA LYS A 46 -12.30 15.68 -8.26
C LYS A 46 -12.62 15.43 -6.79
N TYR A 47 -11.59 15.12 -6.04
CA TYR A 47 -11.64 15.12 -4.57
C TYR A 47 -11.35 16.52 -4.03
N THR A 48 -11.94 16.85 -2.88
CA THR A 48 -11.71 18.12 -2.18
C THR A 48 -10.99 17.92 -0.85
N GLN A 49 -10.31 18.96 -0.39
CA GLN A 49 -9.48 18.91 0.82
C GLN A 49 -10.18 19.36 2.09
N ASP A 50 -11.43 19.76 2.01
CA ASP A 50 -12.12 20.35 3.14
C ASP A 50 -12.03 19.42 4.36
N ASP A 51 -11.47 19.93 5.45
CA ASP A 51 -11.25 19.26 6.72
C ASP A 51 -10.19 18.13 6.81
N LEU A 52 -9.63 17.62 5.71
CA LEU A 52 -8.70 16.49 5.73
C LEU A 52 -7.25 16.91 6.00
N THR A 53 -6.86 18.12 5.69
CA THR A 53 -5.49 18.62 5.86
C THR A 53 -5.02 18.55 7.32
N LYS A 54 -5.93 18.79 8.27
CA LYS A 54 -5.64 18.66 9.70
C LYS A 54 -5.24 17.26 10.14
N HIS A 55 -5.55 16.24 9.34
CA HIS A 55 -5.22 14.85 9.58
C HIS A 55 -3.98 14.39 8.79
N GLY A 56 -3.25 15.32 8.16
CA GLY A 56 -2.08 14.98 7.34
C GLY A 56 -2.45 14.39 5.98
N VAL A 57 -3.64 14.69 5.45
CA VAL A 57 -4.08 14.24 4.13
C VAL A 57 -3.85 15.34 3.11
N ILE A 58 -3.20 15.00 2.00
CA ILE A 58 -2.92 15.87 0.86
C ILE A 58 -3.63 15.29 -0.36
N ILE A 59 -4.48 16.09 -1.02
CA ILE A 59 -5.20 15.66 -2.21
C ILE A 59 -4.68 16.44 -3.42
N VAL A 60 -4.34 15.69 -4.47
CA VAL A 60 -3.93 16.23 -5.77
C VAL A 60 -4.80 15.63 -6.85
N ASN A 61 -5.45 16.49 -7.65
CA ASN A 61 -6.18 16.08 -8.85
C ASN A 61 -5.37 16.52 -10.07
N CYS A 62 -4.66 15.58 -10.71
CA CYS A 62 -3.78 15.85 -11.84
C CYS A 62 -3.70 14.63 -12.75
N ASN A 63 -3.97 14.79 -14.04
CA ASN A 63 -3.82 13.73 -15.02
C ASN A 63 -2.64 13.94 -15.98
N GLN A 64 -1.76 14.87 -15.68
CA GLN A 64 -0.64 15.25 -16.53
C GLN A 64 0.69 14.79 -15.93
N ASP A 65 1.44 14.02 -16.69
CA ASP A 65 2.80 13.58 -16.37
C ASP A 65 3.74 14.77 -16.28
N SER A 66 4.45 14.91 -15.16
CA SER A 66 5.33 16.05 -14.89
C SER A 66 6.55 16.13 -15.84
N MET A 67 6.93 15.04 -16.49
CA MET A 67 8.08 14.98 -17.39
C MET A 67 7.72 15.19 -18.86
N THR A 68 6.56 14.69 -19.28
CA THR A 68 6.13 14.75 -20.68
C THR A 68 5.12 15.86 -20.95
N TYR A 69 4.45 16.33 -19.91
CA TYR A 69 3.32 17.28 -19.96
C TYR A 69 2.10 16.74 -20.74
N GLU A 70 2.05 15.43 -20.96
CA GLU A 70 0.95 14.73 -21.58
C GLU A 70 0.15 13.94 -20.53
N PRO A 71 -1.07 13.48 -20.83
CA PRO A 71 -1.81 12.61 -19.93
C PRO A 71 -1.03 11.35 -19.55
N TYR A 72 -1.19 10.89 -18.30
CA TYR A 72 -0.53 9.67 -17.84
C TYR A 72 -0.91 8.47 -18.70
N THR A 73 0.10 7.67 -19.06
CA THR A 73 -0.06 6.44 -19.85
C THR A 73 0.24 5.17 -19.05
N ASN A 74 0.80 5.31 -17.84
CA ASN A 74 1.13 4.19 -16.98
C ASN A 74 1.15 4.58 -15.50
N VAL A 75 0.92 3.60 -14.62
CA VAL A 75 0.86 3.80 -13.17
C VAL A 75 2.23 4.16 -12.57
N GLY A 76 3.32 3.68 -13.16
CA GLY A 76 4.67 3.99 -12.70
C GLY A 76 4.99 5.49 -12.76
N ALA A 77 4.55 6.19 -13.81
CA ALA A 77 4.68 7.64 -13.91
C ALA A 77 3.84 8.37 -12.86
N ILE A 78 2.61 7.90 -12.61
CA ILE A 78 1.73 8.45 -11.58
C ILE A 78 2.38 8.29 -10.19
N ARG A 79 2.87 7.10 -9.85
CA ARG A 79 3.53 6.83 -8.57
C ARG A 79 4.81 7.64 -8.38
N ARG A 80 5.60 7.81 -9.45
CA ARG A 80 6.78 8.69 -9.44
C ARG A 80 6.40 10.12 -9.04
N ASP A 81 5.42 10.70 -9.70
CA ASP A 81 5.01 12.08 -9.46
C ASP A 81 4.33 12.24 -8.10
N ALA A 82 3.50 11.30 -7.70
CA ALA A 82 2.91 11.29 -6.37
C ALA A 82 3.97 11.18 -5.26
N LEU A 83 5.03 10.38 -5.46
CA LEU A 83 6.14 10.25 -4.51
C LEU A 83 6.93 11.55 -4.33
N MET A 84 6.96 12.42 -5.34
CA MET A 84 7.63 13.73 -5.23
C MET A 84 6.97 14.65 -4.20
N LEU A 85 5.69 14.44 -3.91
CA LEU A 85 4.93 15.22 -2.93
C LEU A 85 5.13 14.71 -1.50
N ALA A 86 5.66 13.50 -1.34
CA ALA A 86 5.87 12.88 -0.04
C ALA A 86 6.99 13.58 0.73
N SER A 87 6.76 13.87 2.00
CA SER A 87 7.71 14.55 2.90
C SER A 87 8.25 13.66 4.01
N GLY A 88 7.84 12.39 4.08
CA GLY A 88 8.23 11.45 5.11
C GLY A 88 9.61 10.84 4.93
N ASP A 89 10.11 10.24 6.00
CA ASP A 89 11.35 9.45 6.02
C ASP A 89 11.14 8.07 5.41
N TYR A 90 9.89 7.57 5.46
CA TYR A 90 9.47 6.28 4.95
C TYR A 90 8.30 6.42 3.99
N TYR A 91 8.18 5.44 3.09
CA TYR A 91 7.17 5.36 2.05
C TYR A 91 6.39 4.05 2.14
N ILE A 92 5.09 4.12 1.90
CA ILE A 92 4.20 2.98 1.67
C ILE A 92 3.41 3.23 0.40
N CYS A 93 3.37 2.24 -0.49
CA CYS A 93 2.36 2.18 -1.53
C CYS A 93 1.00 1.90 -0.88
N TRP A 94 0.06 2.82 -1.02
CA TRP A 94 -1.25 2.71 -0.40
C TRP A 94 -2.30 2.53 -1.50
N ASP A 95 -2.48 1.27 -1.96
CA ASP A 95 -3.42 1.01 -3.04
C ASP A 95 -4.86 1.29 -2.58
N ASP A 96 -5.68 1.87 -3.48
CA ASP A 96 -7.02 2.33 -3.14
C ASP A 96 -8.02 1.18 -2.97
N ASP A 97 -7.67 -0.04 -3.38
CA ASP A 97 -8.52 -1.23 -3.32
C ASP A 97 -8.10 -2.29 -2.28
N ASP A 98 -7.00 -2.09 -1.56
CA ASP A 98 -6.53 -3.01 -0.53
C ASP A 98 -6.91 -2.56 0.89
N VAL A 99 -6.52 -3.31 1.92
CA VAL A 99 -6.76 -2.96 3.32
C VAL A 99 -5.46 -2.99 4.12
N HIS A 100 -5.12 -1.86 4.74
CA HIS A 100 -4.01 -1.74 5.66
C HIS A 100 -4.53 -1.72 7.10
N LEU A 101 -4.18 -2.73 7.90
CA LEU A 101 -4.65 -2.87 9.27
C LEU A 101 -4.00 -1.84 10.20
N PRO A 102 -4.65 -1.46 11.31
CA PRO A 102 -4.22 -0.32 12.14
C PRO A 102 -2.78 -0.37 12.65
N TRP A 103 -2.20 -1.54 12.78
CA TRP A 103 -0.83 -1.72 13.28
C TRP A 103 0.23 -1.82 12.19
N PHE A 104 -0.14 -1.70 10.90
CA PHE A 104 0.77 -1.90 9.77
C PHE A 104 2.00 -0.99 9.82
N MET A 105 1.79 0.30 9.98
CA MET A 105 2.88 1.28 9.99
C MET A 105 3.83 1.09 11.18
N GLN A 106 3.27 0.94 12.39
CA GLN A 106 4.07 0.77 13.61
C GLN A 106 4.90 -0.50 13.54
N GLN A 107 4.27 -1.61 13.17
CA GLN A 107 4.93 -2.91 13.08
C GLN A 107 6.06 -2.92 12.05
N GLY A 108 5.86 -2.26 10.91
CA GLY A 108 6.90 -2.14 9.88
C GLY A 108 8.12 -1.37 10.38
N LEU A 109 7.92 -0.23 11.04
CA LEU A 109 9.02 0.56 11.61
C LEU A 109 9.77 -0.20 12.70
N ASP A 110 9.05 -0.87 13.60
CA ASP A 110 9.66 -1.66 14.67
C ASP A 110 10.59 -2.72 14.09
N ARG A 111 10.15 -3.35 13.01
CA ARG A 111 10.95 -4.36 12.32
C ARG A 111 12.17 -3.79 11.62
N MET A 112 12.01 -2.69 10.89
CA MET A 112 13.14 -2.00 10.25
C MET A 112 14.18 -1.55 11.29
N ALA A 113 13.74 -1.04 12.44
CA ALA A 113 14.63 -0.68 13.54
C ALA A 113 15.40 -1.88 14.11
N GLN A 114 14.75 -3.04 14.23
CA GLN A 114 15.40 -4.28 14.73
C GLN A 114 16.44 -4.84 13.76
N THR A 115 16.15 -4.81 12.46
CA THR A 115 17.00 -5.44 11.44
C THR A 115 18.04 -4.49 10.85
N GLY A 116 17.83 -3.19 10.97
CA GLY A 116 18.62 -2.16 10.29
C GLY A 116 18.44 -2.17 8.76
N LYS A 117 17.46 -2.93 8.23
CA LYS A 117 17.21 -2.99 6.80
C LYS A 117 16.27 -1.87 6.35
N PRO A 118 16.52 -1.26 5.18
CA PRO A 118 15.74 -0.12 4.69
C PRO A 118 14.39 -0.51 4.05
N PHE A 119 14.09 -1.80 3.92
CA PHE A 119 12.83 -2.30 3.38
C PHE A 119 12.33 -3.47 4.22
N PHE A 120 11.06 -3.45 4.56
CA PHE A 120 10.39 -4.53 5.27
C PHE A 120 9.12 -4.94 4.55
N LYS A 121 8.99 -6.25 4.27
CA LYS A 121 7.79 -6.89 3.75
C LYS A 121 7.38 -8.02 4.69
N PRO A 122 6.14 -8.01 5.23
CA PRO A 122 5.64 -9.16 5.99
C PRO A 122 5.70 -10.44 5.17
N GLU A 123 6.10 -11.56 5.78
CA GLU A 123 6.14 -12.87 5.10
C GLU A 123 4.76 -13.31 4.61
N LYS A 124 3.72 -12.93 5.36
CA LYS A 124 2.34 -13.30 5.08
C LYS A 124 1.44 -12.09 5.00
N SER A 125 0.44 -12.17 4.14
CA SER A 125 -0.63 -11.19 4.00
C SER A 125 -1.98 -11.89 4.00
N PHE A 126 -3.04 -11.15 4.30
CA PHE A 126 -4.38 -11.62 4.05
C PHE A 126 -4.71 -11.48 2.56
N PHE A 127 -5.52 -12.38 2.09
CA PHE A 127 -6.12 -12.35 0.76
C PHE A 127 -7.62 -12.55 0.88
N TYR A 128 -8.41 -11.64 0.34
CA TYR A 128 -9.87 -11.68 0.38
C TYR A 128 -10.44 -11.83 -1.02
N SER A 129 -11.20 -12.89 -1.26
CA SER A 129 -11.86 -13.17 -2.55
C SER A 129 -13.21 -13.83 -2.34
N GLY A 130 -14.24 -13.33 -2.97
CA GLY A 130 -15.62 -13.73 -2.70
C GLY A 130 -15.96 -13.51 -1.23
N ASN A 131 -16.32 -14.53 -0.50
CA ASN A 131 -16.55 -14.50 0.95
C ASN A 131 -15.43 -15.18 1.75
N ASN A 132 -14.26 -15.37 1.14
CA ASN A 132 -13.17 -16.11 1.75
C ASN A 132 -12.00 -15.17 2.07
N LEU A 133 -11.66 -15.09 3.36
CA LEU A 133 -10.42 -14.49 3.84
C LEU A 133 -9.39 -15.58 4.10
N ARG A 134 -8.20 -15.42 3.54
CA ARG A 134 -7.11 -16.41 3.61
C ARG A 134 -5.83 -15.73 4.09
N LEU A 135 -4.97 -16.50 4.74
CA LEU A 135 -3.58 -16.11 4.99
C LEU A 135 -2.71 -16.76 3.93
N VAL A 136 -1.99 -15.96 3.15
CA VAL A 136 -1.15 -16.42 2.03
C VAL A 136 0.28 -15.93 2.20
N LYS A 137 1.21 -16.53 1.46
CA LYS A 137 2.55 -15.98 1.32
C LYS A 137 2.45 -14.62 0.63
N ASN A 138 3.10 -13.62 1.21
CA ASN A 138 3.02 -12.26 0.70
C ASN A 138 3.97 -12.07 -0.48
N THR A 139 3.41 -11.86 -1.66
CA THR A 139 4.15 -11.57 -2.90
C THR A 139 3.99 -10.12 -3.36
N LEU A 140 3.25 -9.29 -2.61
CA LEU A 140 2.81 -7.96 -3.03
C LEU A 140 3.77 -6.87 -2.58
N GLU A 141 4.25 -6.07 -3.50
CA GLU A 141 5.10 -4.92 -3.21
C GLU A 141 4.36 -3.77 -2.50
N ALA A 142 3.04 -3.67 -2.67
CA ALA A 142 2.22 -2.67 -1.97
C ALA A 142 2.22 -2.84 -0.45
N SER A 143 2.58 -4.02 0.04
CA SER A 143 2.66 -4.31 1.48
C SER A 143 4.02 -3.99 2.10
N VAL A 144 4.93 -3.33 1.37
CA VAL A 144 6.29 -3.05 1.84
C VAL A 144 6.38 -1.66 2.45
N LEU A 145 6.93 -1.58 3.67
CA LEU A 145 7.43 -0.31 4.21
C LEU A 145 8.84 -0.06 3.70
N CYS A 146 9.07 1.11 3.13
CA CYS A 146 10.29 1.46 2.40
C CYS A 146 10.97 2.69 3.00
N ASP A 147 12.30 2.67 3.07
CA ASP A 147 13.09 3.90 3.24
C ASP A 147 12.87 4.83 2.04
N MET A 148 12.51 6.08 2.30
CA MET A 148 12.15 7.06 1.26
C MET A 148 13.32 7.38 0.35
N ALA A 149 14.51 7.59 0.89
CA ALA A 149 15.69 7.94 0.11
C ALA A 149 16.10 6.80 -0.84
N LYS A 150 16.03 5.56 -0.35
CA LYS A 150 16.28 4.37 -1.16
C LYS A 150 15.23 4.17 -2.23
N THR A 151 13.94 4.34 -1.91
CA THR A 151 12.85 4.24 -2.88
C THR A 151 13.01 5.25 -4.01
N ARG A 152 13.30 6.50 -3.69
CA ARG A 152 13.59 7.55 -4.68
C ARG A 152 14.81 7.24 -5.53
N LYS A 153 15.88 6.72 -4.94
CA LYS A 153 17.09 6.33 -5.65
C LYS A 153 16.85 5.18 -6.62
N TYR A 154 16.05 4.20 -6.23
CA TYR A 154 15.78 3.02 -7.04
C TYR A 154 14.73 3.25 -8.11
N GLY A 155 13.72 4.07 -7.80
CA GLY A 155 12.65 4.49 -8.70
C GLY A 155 11.65 3.40 -9.05
N PHE A 156 10.61 3.82 -9.76
CA PHE A 156 9.58 2.93 -10.32
C PHE A 156 9.89 2.57 -11.77
N LEU A 157 9.41 1.41 -12.22
CA LEU A 157 9.32 1.15 -13.66
C LEU A 157 8.16 1.97 -14.23
N LEU A 158 8.36 2.54 -15.41
CA LEU A 158 7.33 3.31 -16.13
C LEU A 158 6.39 2.35 -16.88
N GLU A 159 5.75 1.47 -16.13
CA GLU A 159 4.83 0.44 -16.59
C GLU A 159 3.59 0.42 -15.70
N THR A 160 2.56 -0.32 -16.10
CA THR A 160 1.39 -0.62 -15.27
C THR A 160 1.45 -2.08 -14.80
N GLY A 161 1.21 -2.32 -13.52
CA GLY A 161 1.20 -3.67 -12.92
C GLY A 161 2.58 -4.26 -12.61
N LYS A 162 3.66 -3.52 -12.85
CA LYS A 162 5.05 -3.89 -12.50
C LYS A 162 5.87 -2.70 -12.00
N GLU A 163 5.24 -1.60 -11.77
CA GLU A 163 5.90 -0.33 -11.46
C GLU A 163 6.77 -0.42 -10.20
N GLY A 164 6.31 -1.11 -9.17
CA GLY A 164 7.05 -1.32 -7.92
C GLY A 164 8.28 -2.22 -8.07
N LEU A 165 8.34 -3.07 -9.09
CA LEU A 165 9.49 -3.95 -9.31
C LEU A 165 10.79 -3.17 -9.55
N GLY A 166 10.72 -1.90 -9.93
CA GLY A 166 11.89 -1.05 -10.10
C GLY A 166 12.74 -0.94 -8.83
N TRP A 167 12.13 -0.57 -7.72
CA TRP A 167 12.82 -0.49 -6.43
C TRP A 167 12.88 -1.84 -5.72
N TYR A 168 11.82 -2.66 -5.83
CA TYR A 168 11.71 -3.96 -5.14
C TYR A 168 12.83 -4.93 -5.54
N THR A 169 13.05 -5.09 -6.85
CA THR A 169 14.12 -5.98 -7.36
C THR A 169 15.49 -5.51 -6.87
N LYS A 170 15.76 -4.20 -6.95
CA LYS A 170 17.04 -3.64 -6.48
C LYS A 170 17.24 -3.83 -4.97
N ALA A 171 16.18 -3.63 -4.18
CA ALA A 171 16.23 -3.85 -2.73
C ALA A 171 16.53 -5.32 -2.39
N ARG A 172 15.91 -6.25 -3.10
CA ARG A 172 16.14 -7.69 -2.92
C ARG A 172 17.56 -8.08 -3.35
N ASP A 173 18.01 -7.68 -4.52
CA ASP A 173 19.31 -8.05 -5.08
C ASP A 173 20.47 -7.49 -4.22
N ASN A 174 20.27 -6.32 -3.62
CA ASN A 174 21.20 -5.72 -2.66
C ASN A 174 21.09 -6.30 -1.23
N LYS A 175 20.18 -7.26 -0.98
CA LYS A 175 19.90 -7.86 0.33
C LYS A 175 19.43 -6.83 1.39
N GLU A 176 18.82 -5.76 0.93
CA GLU A 176 18.28 -4.67 1.75
C GLU A 176 16.84 -4.91 2.18
N LEU A 177 16.15 -5.89 1.58
CA LEU A 177 14.79 -6.26 1.91
C LEU A 177 14.77 -7.32 3.02
N ASP A 178 13.97 -7.09 4.05
CA ASP A 178 13.59 -8.09 5.03
C ASP A 178 12.23 -8.69 4.65
N GLU A 179 12.23 -9.94 4.26
CA GLU A 179 11.04 -10.70 3.88
C GLU A 179 10.73 -11.83 4.87
N ASN A 180 11.55 -11.99 5.90
CA ASN A 180 11.50 -13.14 6.78
C ASN A 180 11.00 -12.72 8.15
N ASP A 181 9.69 -12.85 8.35
CA ASP A 181 9.08 -12.46 9.61
C ASP A 181 7.88 -13.32 9.99
N SER A 182 8.18 -14.40 10.71
CA SER A 182 7.17 -15.30 11.27
C SER A 182 6.51 -14.77 12.56
N TYR A 183 7.03 -13.68 13.15
CA TYR A 183 6.59 -13.19 14.46
C TYR A 183 5.49 -12.14 14.39
N TYR A 184 5.34 -11.47 13.24
CA TYR A 184 4.43 -10.34 13.14
C TYR A 184 3.03 -10.75 12.69
N ILE A 185 2.05 -10.08 13.27
CA ILE A 185 0.66 -10.27 12.88
C ILE A 185 0.49 -9.71 11.47
N PRO A 186 -0.04 -10.47 10.52
CA PRO A 186 -0.32 -9.94 9.19
C PRO A 186 -1.12 -8.64 9.27
N ALA A 187 -0.66 -7.63 8.56
CA ALA A 187 -1.17 -6.27 8.68
C ALA A 187 -1.67 -5.68 7.36
N TYR A 188 -1.65 -6.46 6.30
CA TYR A 188 -2.10 -6.09 4.96
C TYR A 188 -3.05 -7.14 4.41
N CYS A 189 -4.10 -6.69 3.75
CA CYS A 189 -5.07 -7.54 3.09
C CYS A 189 -5.26 -7.08 1.63
N PHE A 190 -4.91 -7.94 0.71
CA PHE A 190 -5.23 -7.77 -0.69
C PHE A 190 -6.69 -8.13 -0.92
N ASP A 191 -7.47 -7.15 -1.39
CA ASP A 191 -8.90 -7.31 -1.60
C ASP A 191 -9.23 -7.55 -3.09
N TRP A 192 -9.25 -8.81 -3.47
CA TRP A 192 -9.57 -9.24 -4.84
C TRP A 192 -10.98 -8.85 -5.29
N ASN A 193 -11.92 -8.63 -4.36
CA ASN A 193 -13.29 -8.26 -4.70
C ASN A 193 -13.45 -6.79 -5.09
N SER A 194 -12.45 -5.99 -4.79
CA SER A 194 -12.54 -4.53 -4.98
C SER A 194 -12.63 -4.13 -6.44
N ASN A 195 -12.11 -4.96 -7.37
CA ASN A 195 -12.25 -4.69 -8.80
C ASN A 195 -12.15 -5.97 -9.65
N PRO A 196 -13.24 -6.72 -9.78
CA PRO A 196 -13.22 -8.02 -10.47
C PRO A 196 -13.01 -7.94 -11.98
N THR A 197 -13.24 -6.79 -12.62
CA THR A 197 -13.30 -6.71 -14.08
C THR A 197 -12.18 -5.93 -14.74
N ASP A 198 -11.58 -4.91 -14.09
CA ASP A 198 -10.76 -3.92 -14.79
C ASP A 198 -9.34 -3.74 -14.27
N SER A 199 -8.93 -4.34 -13.16
CA SER A 199 -7.58 -4.17 -12.70
C SER A 199 -6.61 -5.09 -13.45
N PHE A 200 -5.63 -4.47 -14.07
CA PHE A 200 -4.53 -5.12 -14.78
C PHE A 200 -3.70 -6.04 -13.87
N GLN A 201 -3.69 -5.75 -12.58
CA GLN A 201 -2.94 -6.47 -11.54
C GLN A 201 -3.52 -7.85 -11.25
N HIS A 202 -4.81 -8.04 -11.39
CA HIS A 202 -5.49 -9.30 -11.07
C HIS A 202 -5.16 -10.45 -12.03
N ARG A 203 -4.58 -10.18 -13.18
CA ARG A 203 -4.30 -11.20 -14.21
C ARG A 203 -2.98 -11.93 -14.04
N GLN A 204 -2.10 -11.51 -13.13
CA GLN A 204 -0.73 -12.02 -13.07
C GLN A 204 -0.38 -12.87 -11.83
N SER A 205 -1.27 -13.04 -10.89
CA SER A 205 -0.97 -13.78 -9.66
C SER A 205 -1.37 -15.26 -9.74
N GLY A 206 -0.73 -16.01 -10.62
CA GLY A 206 -0.95 -17.45 -10.77
C GLY A 206 -0.72 -18.30 -9.51
N ASP A 207 -0.06 -17.73 -8.48
CA ASP A 207 0.16 -18.40 -7.19
C ASP A 207 -1.00 -18.22 -6.19
N ILE A 208 -1.92 -17.31 -6.47
CA ILE A 208 -2.99 -16.94 -5.53
C ILE A 208 -4.11 -18.00 -5.53
N ASP A 209 -4.31 -18.69 -6.63
CA ASP A 209 -5.35 -19.69 -6.79
C ASP A 209 -4.97 -21.10 -6.30
N ASN A 210 -3.76 -21.26 -5.72
CA ASN A 210 -3.33 -22.54 -5.20
C ASN A 210 -3.99 -22.83 -3.84
N PRO A 211 -4.97 -23.76 -3.76
CA PRO A 211 -5.68 -24.06 -2.53
C PRO A 211 -4.78 -24.65 -1.43
N ASN A 212 -3.56 -25.10 -1.77
CA ASN A 212 -2.60 -25.64 -0.81
C ASN A 212 -1.84 -24.53 -0.03
N ASN A 213 -1.98 -23.26 -0.41
CA ASN A 213 -1.44 -22.12 0.34
C ASN A 213 -2.33 -21.70 1.52
N PHE A 214 -3.42 -22.38 1.74
CA PHE A 214 -4.28 -22.17 2.91
C PHE A 214 -3.61 -22.73 4.15
N ASN A 215 -3.21 -21.86 5.04
CA ASN A 215 -2.79 -22.27 6.36
C ASN A 215 -4.01 -22.60 7.24
N ASN A 216 -3.82 -23.55 8.17
CA ASN A 216 -4.78 -23.99 9.19
C ASN A 216 -5.16 -22.87 10.21
N HIS A 217 -4.86 -21.61 9.92
CA HIS A 217 -5.13 -20.43 10.75
C HIS A 217 -6.29 -19.56 10.25
N LYS A 218 -7.12 -20.07 9.35
CA LYS A 218 -8.22 -19.32 8.73
C LYS A 218 -9.13 -18.66 9.77
N GLU A 219 -9.54 -19.38 10.80
CA GLU A 219 -10.45 -18.87 11.85
C GLU A 219 -9.79 -17.74 12.65
N ASN A 220 -8.56 -17.93 13.07
CA ASN A 220 -7.80 -16.90 13.78
C ASN A 220 -7.53 -15.64 12.93
N CYS A 221 -7.44 -15.79 11.61
CA CYS A 221 -7.24 -14.66 10.70
C CYS A 221 -8.53 -13.87 10.50
N VAL A 222 -9.67 -14.56 10.34
CA VAL A 222 -11.00 -13.92 10.21
C VAL A 222 -11.30 -13.11 11.47
N ASP A 223 -11.12 -13.68 12.66
CA ASP A 223 -11.38 -13.00 13.92
C ASP A 223 -10.47 -11.79 14.11
N ARG A 224 -9.20 -11.88 13.74
CA ARG A 224 -8.26 -10.76 13.84
C ARG A 224 -8.58 -9.62 12.88
N VAL A 225 -8.96 -9.91 11.66
CA VAL A 225 -9.36 -8.90 10.67
C VAL A 225 -10.71 -8.30 11.05
N ASN A 226 -11.72 -9.12 11.33
CA ASN A 226 -13.06 -8.67 11.74
C ASN A 226 -13.03 -7.88 13.07
N GLY A 227 -12.19 -8.28 14.02
CA GLY A 227 -12.09 -7.61 15.32
C GLY A 227 -11.40 -6.24 15.28
N ARG A 228 -10.73 -5.85 14.17
CA ARG A 228 -9.88 -4.66 14.16
C ARG A 228 -10.02 -3.71 12.98
N SER A 229 -10.41 -4.16 11.79
CA SER A 229 -10.41 -3.28 10.61
C SER A 229 -11.59 -3.44 9.68
N LEU A 230 -12.18 -4.62 9.56
CA LEU A 230 -13.39 -4.79 8.76
C LEU A 230 -14.66 -4.31 9.49
N GLN A 231 -14.55 -3.96 10.75
CA GLN A 231 -15.49 -3.11 11.46
C GLN A 231 -15.06 -1.64 11.27
N LEU A 232 -14.98 -1.20 10.05
CA LEU A 232 -14.99 0.22 9.77
C LEU A 232 -16.40 0.67 10.15
N SER A 233 -16.45 1.44 11.24
CA SER A 233 -17.70 2.00 11.76
C SER A 233 -18.51 2.64 10.66
N ASP A 234 -19.81 2.34 10.68
CA ASP A 234 -20.86 3.09 10.00
C ASP A 234 -20.69 4.60 10.11
#